data_29846a75903cdc2392046a3690257365
#
_entry.id   29846a75903cdc2392046a3690257365
#
_cell.length_a   1.000
_cell.length_b   1.000
_cell.length_c   1.000
_cell.angle_alpha   90.00
_cell.angle_beta   90.00
_cell.angle_gamma   90.00
#
_symmetry.space_group_name_H-M   'P 1'
#
loop_
_entity.id
_entity.type
_entity.pdbx_description
1 polymer ?
#
loop_
_entity_poly.entity_id
_entity_poly.type
_entity_poly.pdbx_seq_one_letter_code
_entity_poly.pdbx_strand_id
1 'polypeptide(L)'
;MKAIHLKSMSPGVAIVTGGSKRIGRSIIRKLSSLGWKVIIHYNSNKIDALNLQKEIQKNGGYASIIKADLNNPKATKELISKSEKKFGKLTLLINNASVFENDSIKSLTIESW
;
A
#
# COMPACT_ATOMS: atom_id res chain seq x y z
N MET A 1 -18.10 7.29 -1.88
CA MET A 1 -16.89 6.54 -1.63
C MET A 1 -16.49 5.73 -2.83
N LYS A 2 -15.28 5.85 -3.24
CA LYS A 2 -14.80 5.23 -4.47
C LYS A 2 -14.23 3.83 -4.29
N ALA A 3 -14.21 3.32 -3.08
CA ALA A 3 -13.61 2.02 -2.82
C ALA A 3 -14.21 0.89 -3.64
N ILE A 4 -15.48 1.00 -3.99
CA ILE A 4 -16.12 -0.05 -4.76
C ILE A 4 -15.51 -0.21 -6.14
N HIS A 5 -14.84 0.81 -6.63
CA HIS A 5 -14.22 0.73 -7.95
C HIS A 5 -13.06 -0.25 -7.97
N LEU A 6 -12.51 -0.59 -6.80
CA LEU A 6 -11.44 -1.59 -6.74
C LEU A 6 -11.88 -2.92 -7.32
N LYS A 7 -13.16 -3.26 -7.15
CA LYS A 7 -13.66 -4.54 -7.65
C LYS A 7 -13.77 -4.59 -9.16
N SER A 8 -13.94 -3.43 -9.79
CA SER A 8 -14.07 -3.38 -11.23
C SER A 8 -12.77 -3.10 -11.95
N MET A 9 -11.70 -2.81 -11.20
CA MET A 9 -10.38 -2.59 -11.79
C MET A 9 -9.67 -3.91 -11.99
N SER A 10 -8.96 -4.03 -13.11
CA SER A 10 -8.07 -5.16 -13.28
C SER A 10 -6.98 -5.11 -12.23
N PRO A 11 -6.66 -6.22 -11.58
CA PRO A 11 -5.60 -6.24 -10.58
C PRO A 11 -4.26 -5.82 -11.17
N GLY A 12 -3.53 -5.07 -10.40
CA GLY A 12 -2.20 -4.61 -10.80
C GLY A 12 -1.29 -4.57 -9.58
N VAL A 13 -0.45 -3.54 -9.52
CA VAL A 13 0.48 -3.35 -8.41
C VAL A 13 0.03 -2.16 -7.59
N ALA A 14 -0.12 -2.35 -6.30
CA ALA A 14 -0.59 -1.30 -5.40
C ALA A 14 0.40 -1.04 -4.28
N ILE A 15 0.62 0.23 -3.96
CA ILE A 15 1.32 0.63 -2.74
C ILE A 15 0.29 1.16 -1.77
N VAL A 16 0.38 0.70 -0.52
CA VAL A 16 -0.44 1.26 0.55
C VAL A 16 0.50 1.82 1.60
N THR A 17 0.52 3.14 1.74
CA THR A 17 1.38 3.77 2.75
C THR A 17 0.80 3.55 4.13
N GLY A 18 1.67 3.27 5.11
CA GLY A 18 1.21 2.90 6.44
C GLY A 18 0.45 1.60 6.44
N GLY A 19 0.80 0.69 5.51
CA GLY A 19 0.03 -0.54 5.30
C GLY A 19 0.12 -1.55 6.42
N SER A 20 1.13 -1.43 7.30
CA SER A 20 1.28 -2.38 8.40
C SER A 20 0.31 -2.15 9.54
N LYS A 21 -0.39 -1.03 9.56
CA LYS A 21 -1.28 -0.68 10.67
C LYS A 21 -2.74 -0.78 10.27
N ARG A 22 -3.54 -1.12 11.22
CA ARG A 22 -5.02 -1.16 11.20
C ARG A 22 -5.71 -0.99 9.86
N ILE A 23 -6.03 0.26 9.49
CA ILE A 23 -6.77 0.54 8.25
C ILE A 23 -5.95 0.13 7.04
N GLY A 24 -4.67 0.45 7.03
CA GLY A 24 -3.79 0.06 5.94
C GLY A 24 -3.74 -1.45 5.78
N ARG A 25 -3.68 -2.18 6.88
CA ARG A 25 -3.67 -3.64 6.84
C ARG A 25 -4.95 -4.20 6.24
N SER A 26 -6.09 -3.63 6.61
CA SER A 26 -7.37 -4.05 6.05
C SER A 26 -7.42 -3.82 4.55
N ILE A 27 -6.91 -2.67 4.11
CA ILE A 27 -6.86 -2.34 2.69
C ILE A 27 -5.97 -3.34 1.95
N ILE A 28 -4.80 -3.63 2.50
CA ILE A 28 -3.86 -4.58 1.92
C ILE A 28 -4.50 -5.95 1.76
N ARG A 29 -5.16 -6.44 2.79
CA ARG A 29 -5.82 -7.74 2.72
C ARG A 29 -6.88 -7.77 1.64
N LYS A 30 -7.66 -6.69 1.55
CA LYS A 30 -8.71 -6.63 0.53
C LYS A 30 -8.13 -6.61 -0.87
N LEU A 31 -7.11 -5.79 -1.10
CA LEU A 31 -6.45 -5.74 -2.40
C LEU A 31 -5.88 -7.10 -2.78
N SER A 32 -5.20 -7.73 -1.84
CA SER A 32 -4.62 -9.05 -2.10
C SER A 32 -5.70 -10.07 -2.45
N SER A 33 -6.82 -10.03 -1.75
CA SER A 33 -7.93 -10.95 -2.02
C SER A 33 -8.51 -10.74 -3.41
N LEU A 34 -8.34 -9.55 -3.96
CA LEU A 34 -8.80 -9.23 -5.30
C LEU A 34 -7.75 -9.48 -6.39
N GLY A 35 -6.61 -10.03 -6.00
CA GLY A 35 -5.57 -10.40 -6.96
C GLY A 35 -4.47 -9.38 -7.16
N TRP A 36 -4.47 -8.30 -6.39
CA TRP A 36 -3.42 -7.29 -6.51
C TRP A 36 -2.10 -7.77 -5.92
N LYS A 37 -1.00 -7.36 -6.53
CA LYS A 37 0.31 -7.47 -5.91
C LYS A 37 0.48 -6.22 -5.06
N VAL A 38 0.83 -6.40 -3.78
CA VAL A 38 0.80 -5.29 -2.84
C VAL A 38 2.18 -4.98 -2.27
N ILE A 39 2.46 -3.69 -2.19
CA ILE A 39 3.64 -3.19 -1.49
C ILE A 39 3.16 -2.62 -0.17
N ILE A 40 3.67 -3.16 0.90
CA ILE A 40 3.35 -2.74 2.25
C ILE A 40 4.41 -1.75 2.68
N HIS A 41 4.08 -0.47 2.64
CA HIS A 41 4.99 0.56 3.11
C HIS A 41 4.91 0.65 4.62
N TYR A 42 6.06 0.83 5.26
CA TYR A 42 6.13 1.10 6.69
C TYR A 42 7.26 2.10 6.97
N ASN A 43 7.17 2.78 8.10
CA ASN A 43 8.23 3.67 8.53
C ASN A 43 9.06 3.03 9.64
N SER A 44 8.44 2.59 10.72
CA SER A 44 9.16 2.05 11.86
C SER A 44 8.68 0.68 12.32
N ASN A 45 7.55 0.22 11.82
CA ASN A 45 6.91 -0.97 12.36
C ASN A 45 7.18 -2.20 11.48
N LYS A 46 8.45 -2.59 11.40
CA LYS A 46 8.87 -3.65 10.50
C LYS A 46 8.24 -5.00 10.81
N ILE A 47 8.09 -5.31 12.09
CA ILE A 47 7.56 -6.62 12.48
C ILE A 47 6.13 -6.79 12.00
N ASP A 48 5.30 -5.76 12.16
CA ASP A 48 3.93 -5.82 11.68
C ASP A 48 3.87 -5.96 10.17
N ALA A 49 4.75 -5.24 9.47
CA ALA A 49 4.82 -5.33 8.01
C ALA A 49 5.22 -6.74 7.57
N LEU A 50 6.23 -7.32 8.23
CA LEU A 50 6.66 -8.68 7.92
C LEU A 50 5.58 -9.70 8.18
N ASN A 51 4.86 -9.56 9.28
CA ASN A 51 3.80 -10.50 9.61
C ASN A 51 2.68 -10.45 8.57
N LEU A 52 2.34 -9.25 8.12
CA LEU A 52 1.32 -9.11 7.09
C LEU A 52 1.80 -9.68 5.76
N GLN A 53 3.05 -9.44 5.40
CA GLN A 53 3.62 -10.03 4.20
C GLN A 53 3.53 -11.55 4.23
N LYS A 54 3.90 -12.15 5.35
CA LYS A 54 3.85 -13.60 5.49
C LYS A 54 2.42 -14.12 5.38
N GLU A 55 1.48 -13.42 5.97
CA GLU A 55 0.07 -13.80 5.89
C GLU A 55 -0.41 -13.79 4.44
N ILE A 56 -0.09 -12.74 3.71
CA ILE A 56 -0.49 -12.61 2.30
C ILE A 56 0.12 -13.74 1.48
N GLN A 57 1.41 -14.00 1.66
CA GLN A 57 2.11 -15.03 0.91
C GLN A 57 1.56 -16.41 1.23
N LYS A 58 1.26 -16.65 2.48
CA LYS A 58 0.69 -17.94 2.89
C LYS A 58 -0.65 -18.21 2.22
N ASN A 59 -1.40 -17.15 1.96
CA ASN A 59 -2.69 -17.27 1.29
C ASN A 59 -2.60 -17.21 -0.23
N GLY A 60 -1.39 -17.31 -0.77
CA GLY A 60 -1.19 -17.37 -2.21
C GLY A 60 -1.06 -16.02 -2.89
N GLY A 61 -1.01 -14.93 -2.14
CA GLY A 61 -0.86 -13.60 -2.71
C GLY A 61 0.59 -13.17 -2.86
N TYR A 62 0.76 -11.96 -3.37
CA TYR A 62 2.08 -11.39 -3.59
C TYR A 62 2.21 -10.11 -2.78
N ALA A 63 3.18 -10.07 -1.88
CA ALA A 63 3.40 -8.91 -1.03
C ALA A 63 4.89 -8.70 -0.81
N SER A 64 5.29 -7.44 -0.71
CA SER A 64 6.64 -7.08 -0.35
C SER A 64 6.57 -5.89 0.61
N ILE A 65 7.55 -5.76 1.48
CA ILE A 65 7.60 -4.63 2.41
C ILE A 65 8.70 -3.67 1.99
N ILE A 66 8.45 -2.37 2.15
CA ILE A 66 9.47 -1.36 1.87
C ILE A 66 9.39 -0.29 2.94
N LYS A 67 10.54 0.00 3.53
CA LYS A 67 10.65 1.09 4.52
C LYS A 67 10.88 2.40 3.79
N ALA A 68 10.18 3.44 4.20
CA ALA A 68 10.42 4.78 3.69
C ALA A 68 9.88 5.82 4.66
N ASP A 69 10.66 6.88 4.85
CA ASP A 69 10.20 8.06 5.58
C ASP A 69 9.59 9.02 4.58
N LEU A 70 8.28 9.09 4.57
CA LEU A 70 7.56 9.88 3.56
C LEU A 70 7.71 11.39 3.73
N ASN A 71 8.35 11.84 4.81
CA ASN A 71 8.72 13.26 4.93
C ASN A 71 9.92 13.60 4.08
N ASN A 72 10.60 12.61 3.57
CA ASN A 72 11.77 12.79 2.71
C ASN A 72 11.37 12.55 1.26
N PRO A 73 11.39 13.59 0.39
CA PRO A 73 10.97 13.42 -1.00
C PRO A 73 11.77 12.37 -1.77
N LYS A 74 13.04 12.21 -1.46
CA LYS A 74 13.86 11.18 -2.10
C LYS A 74 13.36 9.79 -1.74
N ALA A 75 12.99 9.59 -0.47
CA ALA A 75 12.52 8.30 -0.03
C ALA A 75 11.22 7.92 -0.72
N THR A 76 10.37 8.89 -0.99
CA THR A 76 9.13 8.64 -1.71
C THR A 76 9.40 8.17 -3.13
N LYS A 77 10.32 8.83 -3.82
CA LYS A 77 10.69 8.41 -5.17
C LYS A 77 11.30 7.01 -5.17
N GLU A 78 12.14 6.72 -4.18
CA GLU A 78 12.75 5.41 -4.05
C GLU A 78 11.71 4.34 -3.76
N LEU A 79 10.71 4.67 -2.97
CA LEU A 79 9.62 3.73 -2.70
C LEU A 79 8.96 3.30 -3.99
N ILE A 80 8.62 4.24 -4.84
CA ILE A 80 7.98 3.94 -6.12
C ILE A 80 8.92 3.12 -7.00
N SER A 81 10.17 3.55 -7.10
CA SER A 81 11.15 2.86 -7.93
C SER A 81 11.37 1.41 -7.48
N LYS A 82 11.54 1.21 -6.18
CA LYS A 82 11.75 -0.14 -5.64
C LYS A 82 10.52 -1.01 -5.84
N SER A 83 9.35 -0.43 -5.70
CA SER A 83 8.10 -1.15 -5.91
C SER A 83 7.99 -1.64 -7.34
N GLU A 84 8.35 -0.79 -8.29
CA GLU A 84 8.27 -1.16 -9.70
C GLU A 84 9.32 -2.19 -10.09
N LYS A 85 10.48 -2.14 -9.45
CA LYS A 85 11.48 -3.18 -9.65
C LYS A 85 11.01 -4.52 -9.14
N LYS A 86 10.22 -4.51 -8.08
CA LYS A 86 9.77 -5.76 -7.46
C LYS A 86 8.63 -6.41 -8.21
N PHE A 87 7.63 -5.65 -8.59
CA PHE A 87 6.40 -6.19 -9.15
C PHE A 87 5.99 -5.63 -10.49
N GLY A 88 6.72 -4.65 -11.01
CA GLY A 88 6.35 -4.01 -12.27
C GLY A 88 5.62 -2.70 -12.04
N LYS A 89 5.03 -2.19 -13.10
CA LYS A 89 4.45 -0.86 -13.09
C LYS A 89 3.39 -0.68 -12.02
N LEU A 90 3.56 0.39 -11.23
CA LEU A 90 2.60 0.76 -10.20
C LEU A 90 1.33 1.29 -10.84
N THR A 91 0.19 0.75 -10.42
CA THR A 91 -1.10 1.16 -10.97
C THR A 91 -2.05 1.74 -9.92
N LEU A 92 -1.72 1.62 -8.64
CA LEU A 92 -2.58 2.16 -7.58
C LEU A 92 -1.73 2.59 -6.40
N LEU A 93 -1.96 3.81 -5.91
CA LEU A 93 -1.31 4.31 -4.71
C LEU A 93 -2.39 4.73 -3.73
N ILE A 94 -2.39 4.12 -2.56
CA ILE A 94 -3.31 4.49 -1.49
C ILE A 94 -2.51 5.13 -0.37
N ASN A 95 -2.74 6.42 -0.16
CA ASN A 95 -2.03 7.17 0.85
C ASN A 95 -2.79 7.12 2.16
N ASN A 96 -2.35 6.24 3.04
CA ASN A 96 -2.96 6.03 4.34
C ASN A 96 -2.08 6.52 5.50
N ALA A 97 -0.79 6.71 5.25
CA ALA A 97 0.17 6.96 6.32
C ALA A 97 -0.02 8.31 7.01
N SER A 98 -0.54 9.30 6.34
CA SER A 98 -0.64 10.65 6.86
C SER A 98 -2.04 11.02 7.31
N VAL A 99 -2.85 10.03 7.57
CA VAL A 99 -4.26 10.25 7.84
C VAL A 99 -4.50 11.20 9.01
N PHE A 100 -3.58 11.25 9.97
CA PHE A 100 -3.77 12.06 11.15
C PHE A 100 -3.31 13.51 11.01
N GLU A 101 -2.66 13.84 9.91
CA GLU A 101 -1.99 15.13 9.83
C GLU A 101 -2.91 16.30 9.59
N ASN A 102 -3.81 16.17 8.68
CA ASN A 102 -4.75 17.24 8.46
C ASN A 102 -5.74 16.87 7.38
N ASP A 103 -6.66 17.78 7.15
CA ASP A 103 -7.77 17.51 6.25
C ASP A 103 -7.39 17.40 4.79
N SER A 104 -6.34 18.06 4.40
CA SER A 104 -5.97 18.05 2.99
C SER A 104 -5.53 16.68 2.53
N ILE A 105 -5.08 15.85 3.45
CA ILE A 105 -4.60 14.53 3.10
C ILE A 105 -5.74 13.61 2.66
N LYS A 106 -6.91 13.83 3.19
CA LYS A 106 -8.05 12.98 2.87
C LYS A 106 -8.31 12.89 1.38
N SER A 107 -8.06 13.97 0.68
CA SER A 107 -8.34 14.00 -0.75
C SER A 107 -7.42 13.07 -1.52
N LEU A 108 -6.36 12.61 -0.90
CA LEU A 108 -5.41 11.70 -1.54
C LEU A 108 -5.73 10.25 -1.29
N THR A 109 -6.83 9.96 -0.65
CA THR A 109 -7.22 8.59 -0.36
C THR A 109 -7.96 7.99 -1.53
N ILE A 110 -8.62 6.88 -1.26
CA ILE A 110 -9.34 6.14 -2.29
C ILE A 110 -10.29 7.01 -3.09
N GLU A 111 -10.85 8.00 -2.48
CA GLU A 111 -11.82 8.85 -3.17
C GLU A 111 -11.24 9.61 -4.34
N SER A 112 -9.97 9.83 -4.33
CA SER A 112 -9.35 10.57 -5.42
C SER A 112 -9.16 9.71 -6.65
N TRP A 113 -9.40 8.46 -6.51
CA TRP A 113 -9.27 7.53 -7.61
C TRP A 113 -10.57 7.40 -8.39
#